data_633146485f85022059bb353b1ccfc68b
#
_entry.id   633146485f85022059bb353b1ccfc68b
#
_cell.length_a   1.000
_cell.length_b   1.000
_cell.length_c   1.000
_cell.angle_alpha   90.00
_cell.angle_beta   90.00
_cell.angle_gamma   90.00
#
_symmetry.space_group_name_H-M   'P 1'
#
loop_
_entity.id
_entity.type
_entity.pdbx_description
1 polymer ?
#
loop_
_entity_poly.entity_id
_entity_poly.type
_entity_poly.pdbx_seq_one_letter_code
_entity_poly.pdbx_strand_id
1 'polypeptide(L)'
;MTDFGMPTLIEIPDLEQSAALCRRLGLRFMEINMSFPQYQPECLDAYRLLELKEKYGIYFTVHIDESLDPACVNAGVAQAYLDTMLKTVELAKKAGIPVLNMHLQRGVYVTLPERRTYIYAENQDFYLGKMREFRDKVTEAISDSDVMVCVENTDGGDCFALPFLAAAADTLLESPAFGLTLDVGHDYLNRNVDQAFILARRERLHHMHLHDALGKNVHLALGDGEIDKERFLNLAGEQGCRVLLETKTVEALQKSTVWVNHWLNRGCNSDEIWDVYDAQWQKTGRLHRRGEPLGDGEFHLVMHCWMRNSRGEYLLTRRCPEKSYGGRWESTGGSALAGEDSLTAVLREVREETGLTLDPAKGKCLRRYSREHYICDVWLFEQDFDLGDIVLQEGETCGAMYASPEKLRELVDADCFVPFEELEGILEM
;
A
#
# COMPACT_ATOMS: atom_id res chain seq x y z
N MET A 1 7.47 -3.53 -9.89
CA MET A 1 6.28 -3.76 -9.03
C MET A 1 6.05 -2.52 -8.20
N THR A 2 4.81 -2.10 -8.02
CA THR A 2 4.46 -0.90 -7.25
C THR A 2 4.50 -1.21 -5.76
N ASP A 3 5.30 -0.45 -5.00
CA ASP A 3 5.29 -0.54 -3.54
C ASP A 3 4.10 0.25 -2.97
N PHE A 4 3.38 -0.37 -2.04
CA PHE A 4 2.29 0.27 -1.30
C PHE A 4 2.74 0.62 0.11
N GLY A 5 2.28 1.78 0.60
CA GLY A 5 2.61 2.29 1.92
C GLY A 5 1.41 2.86 2.67
N MET A 6 1.65 3.28 3.91
CA MET A 6 0.67 3.93 4.77
C MET A 6 1.23 5.24 5.36
N PRO A 7 0.40 6.23 5.66
CA PRO A 7 0.83 7.39 6.42
C PRO A 7 0.97 7.05 7.92
N THR A 8 1.69 7.89 8.66
CA THR A 8 1.55 7.93 10.12
C THR A 8 0.14 8.39 10.50
N LEU A 9 -0.48 7.68 11.44
CA LEU A 9 -1.87 7.94 11.87
C LEU A 9 -1.91 8.52 13.27
N ILE A 10 -2.81 9.47 13.50
CA ILE A 10 -3.02 10.07 14.84
C ILE A 10 -3.48 9.03 15.88
N GLU A 11 -4.16 7.98 15.43
CA GLU A 11 -4.62 6.86 16.28
C GLU A 11 -3.46 6.02 16.83
N ILE A 12 -2.30 6.03 16.14
CA ILE A 12 -1.12 5.27 16.53
C ILE A 12 0.10 6.23 16.52
N PRO A 13 0.29 7.02 17.59
CA PRO A 13 1.36 8.02 17.64
C PRO A 13 2.76 7.42 17.84
N ASP A 14 2.86 6.16 18.24
CA ASP A 14 4.13 5.46 18.42
C ASP A 14 4.65 4.93 17.07
N LEU A 15 5.88 5.29 16.75
CA LEU A 15 6.50 4.97 15.45
C LEU A 15 6.70 3.47 15.24
N GLU A 16 7.03 2.74 16.31
CA GLU A 16 7.24 1.29 16.24
C GLU A 16 5.93 0.54 16.06
N GLN A 17 4.87 0.95 16.77
CA GLN A 17 3.53 0.38 16.59
C GLN A 17 3.00 0.63 15.17
N SER A 18 3.26 1.82 14.62
CA SER A 18 2.93 2.14 13.23
C SER A 18 3.73 1.28 12.24
N ALA A 19 5.02 1.06 12.47
CA ALA A 19 5.85 0.18 11.65
C ALA A 19 5.38 -1.29 11.72
N ALA A 20 4.98 -1.75 12.91
CA ALA A 20 4.40 -3.08 13.09
C ALA A 20 3.05 -3.22 12.35
N LEU A 21 2.20 -2.18 12.38
CA LEU A 21 0.96 -2.16 11.60
C LEU A 21 1.24 -2.21 10.10
N CYS A 22 2.15 -1.39 9.61
CA CYS A 22 2.58 -1.38 8.20
C CYS A 22 2.97 -2.79 7.73
N ARG A 23 3.83 -3.46 8.49
CA ARG A 23 4.24 -4.85 8.21
C ARG A 23 3.07 -5.82 8.25
N ARG A 24 2.20 -5.74 9.27
CA ARG A 24 1.04 -6.64 9.43
C ARG A 24 0.07 -6.53 8.25
N LEU A 25 -0.10 -5.33 7.70
CA LEU A 25 -0.95 -5.07 6.53
C LEU A 25 -0.28 -5.47 5.19
N GLY A 26 0.95 -5.97 5.20
CA GLY A 26 1.69 -6.35 4.00
C GLY A 26 2.21 -5.16 3.19
N LEU A 27 2.21 -3.96 3.78
CA LEU A 27 2.70 -2.75 3.15
C LEU A 27 4.24 -2.66 3.21
N ARG A 28 4.83 -1.96 2.24
CA ARG A 28 6.28 -1.92 2.05
C ARG A 28 6.94 -0.69 2.65
N PHE A 29 6.19 0.40 2.80
CA PHE A 29 6.74 1.63 3.38
C PHE A 29 5.74 2.37 4.25
N MET A 30 6.27 3.25 5.08
CA MET A 30 5.49 4.16 5.91
C MET A 30 5.95 5.59 5.66
N GLU A 31 5.01 6.47 5.38
CA GLU A 31 5.27 7.90 5.25
C GLU A 31 5.12 8.61 6.59
N ILE A 32 6.22 9.19 7.04
CA ILE A 32 6.27 9.96 8.29
C ILE A 32 5.82 11.38 7.99
N ASN A 33 4.71 11.83 8.60
CA ASN A 33 4.22 13.20 8.45
C ASN A 33 4.87 14.12 9.50
N MET A 34 5.71 15.03 9.04
CA MET A 34 6.43 16.00 9.90
C MET A 34 5.57 17.15 10.41
N SER A 35 4.28 17.22 10.07
CA SER A 35 3.34 18.11 10.76
C SER A 35 3.04 17.67 12.19
N PHE A 36 3.40 16.43 12.58
CA PHE A 36 3.33 15.97 13.95
C PHE A 36 4.59 16.41 14.75
N PRO A 37 4.44 17.00 15.96
CA PRO A 37 5.57 17.50 16.74
C PRO A 37 6.65 16.45 17.03
N GLN A 38 6.26 15.19 17.27
CA GLN A 38 7.19 14.10 17.55
C GLN A 38 7.98 13.62 16.31
N TYR A 39 7.61 14.04 15.13
CA TYR A 39 8.23 13.63 13.86
C TYR A 39 9.01 14.76 13.18
N GLN A 40 9.24 15.87 13.86
CA GLN A 40 10.16 16.90 13.40
C GLN A 40 11.60 16.35 13.27
N PRO A 41 12.43 16.87 12.35
CA PRO A 41 13.75 16.28 12.07
C PRO A 41 14.66 16.22 13.31
N GLU A 42 14.48 17.11 14.29
CA GLU A 42 15.21 17.09 15.55
C GLU A 42 14.74 16.00 16.53
N CYS A 43 13.53 15.46 16.33
CA CYS A 43 12.93 14.43 17.19
C CYS A 43 13.14 13.02 16.65
N LEU A 44 13.52 12.88 15.38
CA LEU A 44 13.73 11.59 14.73
C LEU A 44 15.20 11.16 14.80
N ASP A 45 15.43 9.93 15.23
CA ASP A 45 16.75 9.31 15.22
C ASP A 45 16.90 8.38 14.00
N ALA A 46 17.87 8.70 13.13
CA ALA A 46 18.16 7.92 11.93
C ALA A 46 18.53 6.46 12.25
N TYR A 47 19.24 6.20 13.35
CA TYR A 47 19.57 4.82 13.76
C TYR A 47 18.33 4.05 14.17
N ARG A 48 17.41 4.71 14.86
CA ARG A 48 16.13 4.09 15.22
C ARG A 48 15.29 3.76 13.99
N LEU A 49 15.28 4.63 12.97
CA LEU A 49 14.60 4.35 11.70
C LEU A 49 15.23 3.15 10.99
N LEU A 50 16.56 3.04 10.98
CA LEU A 50 17.26 1.87 10.41
C LEU A 50 16.95 0.57 11.17
N GLU A 51 16.91 0.60 12.51
CA GLU A 51 16.50 -0.55 13.32
C GLU A 51 15.08 -1.02 12.98
N LEU A 52 14.12 -0.08 12.87
CA LEU A 52 12.74 -0.39 12.53
C LEU A 52 12.62 -0.92 11.09
N LYS A 53 13.36 -0.34 10.16
CA LYS A 53 13.46 -0.80 8.77
C LYS A 53 13.92 -2.25 8.70
N GLU A 54 14.97 -2.61 9.43
CA GLU A 54 15.50 -3.97 9.49
C GLU A 54 14.51 -4.91 10.20
N LYS A 55 14.01 -4.52 11.37
CA LYS A 55 13.11 -5.32 12.19
C LYS A 55 11.81 -5.69 11.47
N TYR A 56 11.20 -4.74 10.77
CA TYR A 56 9.90 -4.93 10.14
C TYR A 56 9.97 -5.17 8.63
N GLY A 57 11.14 -5.05 8.00
CA GLY A 57 11.31 -5.24 6.56
C GLY A 57 10.55 -4.21 5.73
N ILE A 58 10.41 -2.98 6.24
CA ILE A 58 9.79 -1.83 5.58
C ILE A 58 10.83 -0.74 5.36
N TYR A 59 10.50 0.29 4.59
CA TYR A 59 11.28 1.53 4.54
C TYR A 59 10.39 2.73 4.82
N PHE A 60 10.98 3.93 4.88
CA PHE A 60 10.27 5.16 5.20
C PHE A 60 10.33 6.12 4.01
N THR A 61 9.26 6.90 3.84
CA THR A 61 9.23 8.17 3.13
C THR A 61 8.86 9.27 4.13
N VAL A 62 8.96 10.52 3.75
CA VAL A 62 8.62 11.64 4.63
C VAL A 62 7.69 12.59 3.90
N HIS A 63 6.58 12.93 4.53
CA HIS A 63 5.81 14.11 4.20
C HIS A 63 6.33 15.27 5.04
N ILE A 64 6.92 16.26 4.38
CA ILE A 64 7.46 17.45 5.03
C ILE A 64 6.32 18.25 5.65
N ASP A 65 6.62 19.03 6.69
CA ASP A 65 5.66 19.95 7.33
C ASP A 65 4.87 20.73 6.27
N GLU A 66 3.55 20.60 6.29
CA GLU A 66 2.65 21.21 5.31
C GLU A 66 2.74 22.74 5.28
N SER A 67 3.23 23.36 6.35
CA SER A 67 3.42 24.81 6.45
C SER A 67 4.74 25.30 5.88
N LEU A 68 5.66 24.42 5.47
CA LEU A 68 6.98 24.79 4.99
C LEU A 68 6.88 25.65 3.71
N ASP A 69 7.29 26.92 3.81
CA ASP A 69 7.26 27.90 2.73
C ASP A 69 8.65 28.53 2.52
N PRO A 70 9.49 27.99 1.64
CA PRO A 70 10.83 28.53 1.40
C PRO A 70 10.80 29.90 0.71
N ALA A 71 9.65 30.33 0.18
CA ALA A 71 9.44 31.64 -0.41
C ALA A 71 8.81 32.67 0.52
N CYS A 72 8.65 32.33 1.81
CA CYS A 72 8.09 33.25 2.80
C CYS A 72 8.72 34.62 2.67
N VAL A 73 7.88 35.68 2.60
CA VAL A 73 8.34 37.07 2.44
C VAL A 73 9.20 37.57 3.61
N ASN A 74 9.02 36.96 4.80
CA ASN A 74 9.91 37.20 5.93
C ASN A 74 11.17 36.34 5.76
N ALA A 75 12.30 36.97 5.46
CA ALA A 75 13.55 36.30 5.17
C ALA A 75 14.04 35.39 6.32
N GLY A 76 13.80 35.76 7.59
CA GLY A 76 14.16 34.92 8.74
C GLY A 76 13.35 33.64 8.81
N VAL A 77 12.04 33.71 8.48
CA VAL A 77 11.17 32.54 8.43
C VAL A 77 11.52 31.66 7.22
N ALA A 78 11.74 32.25 6.04
CA ALA A 78 12.18 31.52 4.86
C ALA A 78 13.49 30.75 5.11
N GLN A 79 14.46 31.37 5.81
CA GLN A 79 15.71 30.73 6.16
C GLN A 79 15.48 29.57 7.15
N ALA A 80 14.61 29.73 8.16
CA ALA A 80 14.28 28.67 9.10
C ALA A 80 13.63 27.45 8.39
N TYR A 81 12.76 27.68 7.41
CA TYR A 81 12.18 26.62 6.60
C TYR A 81 13.23 25.90 5.73
N LEU A 82 14.15 26.66 5.13
CA LEU A 82 15.27 26.07 4.38
C LEU A 82 16.17 25.23 5.30
N ASP A 83 16.51 25.74 6.49
CA ASP A 83 17.33 25.00 7.46
C ASP A 83 16.63 23.71 7.90
N THR A 84 15.31 23.73 8.11
CA THR A 84 14.51 22.54 8.43
C THR A 84 14.55 21.54 7.27
N MET A 85 14.40 22.00 6.03
CA MET A 85 14.51 21.15 4.85
C MET A 85 15.87 20.45 4.77
N LEU A 86 16.96 21.21 4.97
CA LEU A 86 18.33 20.66 4.91
C LEU A 86 18.59 19.63 6.03
N LYS A 87 18.07 19.84 7.23
CA LYS A 87 18.10 18.84 8.30
C LYS A 87 17.32 17.58 7.95
N THR A 88 16.16 17.74 7.29
CA THR A 88 15.35 16.62 6.82
C THR A 88 16.09 15.82 5.75
N VAL A 89 16.78 16.50 4.83
CA VAL A 89 17.64 15.84 3.83
C VAL A 89 18.76 15.04 4.51
N GLU A 90 19.43 15.62 5.52
CA GLU A 90 20.47 14.90 6.27
C GLU A 90 19.94 13.65 6.99
N LEU A 91 18.77 13.77 7.62
CA LEU A 91 18.07 12.64 8.23
C LEU A 91 17.77 11.57 7.17
N ALA A 92 17.21 11.98 6.03
CA ALA A 92 16.85 11.07 4.93
C ALA A 92 18.06 10.30 4.41
N LYS A 93 19.19 10.98 4.19
CA LYS A 93 20.45 10.34 3.77
C LYS A 93 20.92 9.32 4.79
N LYS A 94 20.91 9.65 6.08
CA LYS A 94 21.35 8.76 7.17
C LYS A 94 20.43 7.54 7.35
N ALA A 95 19.11 7.73 7.21
CA ALA A 95 18.12 6.67 7.39
C ALA A 95 17.79 5.89 6.10
N GLY A 96 18.36 6.30 4.96
CA GLY A 96 18.05 5.68 3.65
C GLY A 96 16.60 5.87 3.22
N ILE A 97 16.06 7.08 3.43
CA ILE A 97 14.73 7.52 3.01
C ILE A 97 14.81 8.02 1.57
N PRO A 98 14.09 7.41 0.61
CA PRO A 98 14.25 7.77 -0.80
C PRO A 98 13.42 8.96 -1.26
N VAL A 99 12.32 9.29 -0.57
CA VAL A 99 11.37 10.33 -0.99
C VAL A 99 11.03 11.26 0.16
N LEU A 100 11.11 12.55 -0.12
CA LEU A 100 10.60 13.65 0.70
C LEU A 100 9.47 14.30 -0.08
N ASN A 101 8.22 14.20 0.39
CA ASN A 101 7.06 14.81 -0.25
C ASN A 101 6.81 16.20 0.29
N MET A 102 6.51 17.19 -0.55
CA MET A 102 6.30 18.58 -0.14
C MET A 102 5.15 19.26 -0.88
N HIS A 103 4.50 20.20 -0.19
CA HIS A 103 3.53 21.09 -0.77
C HIS A 103 4.18 22.39 -1.28
N LEU A 104 3.62 22.98 -2.33
CA LEU A 104 3.91 24.37 -2.69
C LEU A 104 2.90 25.30 -2.02
N GLN A 105 3.41 26.34 -1.37
CA GLN A 105 2.57 27.30 -0.67
C GLN A 105 2.02 28.37 -1.62
N ARG A 106 0.71 28.60 -1.54
CA ARG A 106 0.03 29.69 -2.27
C ARG A 106 0.36 31.06 -1.71
N GLY A 107 0.84 31.10 -0.47
CA GLY A 107 1.07 32.32 0.27
C GLY A 107 -0.22 33.08 0.63
N VAL A 108 -0.05 34.34 1.01
CA VAL A 108 -1.15 35.23 1.40
C VAL A 108 -1.90 35.73 0.16
N TYR A 109 -3.23 35.80 0.26
CA TYR A 109 -4.07 36.40 -0.75
C TYR A 109 -4.72 37.69 -0.24
N VAL A 110 -5.06 38.58 -1.16
CA VAL A 110 -5.83 39.80 -0.94
C VAL A 110 -7.15 39.68 -1.69
N THR A 111 -8.26 39.99 -1.01
CA THR A 111 -9.58 40.06 -1.64
C THR A 111 -9.83 41.51 -2.09
N LEU A 112 -9.80 41.71 -3.40
CA LEU A 112 -10.18 42.92 -4.05
C LEU A 112 -11.71 42.90 -4.33
N PRO A 113 -12.33 44.04 -4.67
CA PRO A 113 -13.79 44.07 -4.92
C PRO A 113 -14.26 43.08 -5.99
N GLU A 114 -13.46 42.86 -7.02
CA GLU A 114 -13.84 42.05 -8.18
C GLU A 114 -13.11 40.70 -8.26
N ARG A 115 -12.01 40.52 -7.50
CA ARG A 115 -11.18 39.32 -7.56
C ARG A 115 -10.41 39.03 -6.27
N ARG A 116 -10.03 37.79 -6.10
CA ARG A 116 -8.98 37.41 -5.17
C ARG A 116 -7.65 37.28 -5.92
N THR A 117 -6.56 37.82 -5.35
CA THR A 117 -5.23 37.67 -5.92
C THR A 117 -4.23 37.23 -4.84
N TYR A 118 -3.26 36.41 -5.24
CA TYR A 118 -2.19 35.95 -4.36
C TYR A 118 -0.98 36.90 -4.45
N ILE A 119 -0.36 37.18 -3.30
CA ILE A 119 0.84 38.07 -3.27
C ILE A 119 1.97 37.50 -4.13
N TYR A 120 2.14 36.17 -4.15
CA TYR A 120 3.16 35.52 -4.99
C TYR A 120 2.85 35.65 -6.50
N ALA A 121 1.58 35.61 -6.88
CA ALA A 121 1.20 35.83 -8.27
C ALA A 121 1.53 37.24 -8.76
N GLU A 122 1.32 38.26 -7.90
CA GLU A 122 1.65 39.66 -8.20
C GLU A 122 3.17 39.97 -8.10
N ASN A 123 3.94 39.07 -7.45
CA ASN A 123 5.39 39.19 -7.26
C ASN A 123 6.12 37.92 -7.75
N GLN A 124 5.78 37.47 -8.94
CA GLN A 124 6.23 36.18 -9.47
C GLN A 124 7.77 36.10 -9.59
N ASP A 125 8.46 37.16 -9.97
CA ASP A 125 9.94 37.17 -10.06
C ASP A 125 10.59 36.87 -8.68
N PHE A 126 10.06 37.51 -7.63
CA PHE A 126 10.50 37.23 -6.26
C PHE A 126 10.25 35.78 -5.89
N TYR A 127 9.05 35.30 -6.12
CA TYR A 127 8.64 33.92 -5.77
C TYR A 127 9.51 32.88 -6.49
N LEU A 128 9.65 32.99 -7.80
CA LEU A 128 10.48 32.10 -8.60
C LEU A 128 11.98 32.22 -8.26
N GLY A 129 12.44 33.44 -7.89
CA GLY A 129 13.78 33.62 -7.37
C GLY A 129 14.05 32.80 -6.12
N LYS A 130 13.11 32.81 -5.18
CA LYS A 130 13.19 31.97 -3.96
C LYS A 130 13.12 30.48 -4.24
N MET A 131 12.28 30.07 -5.19
CA MET A 131 12.21 28.66 -5.61
C MET A 131 13.53 28.20 -6.24
N ARG A 132 14.20 29.03 -7.03
CA ARG A 132 15.54 28.71 -7.58
C ARG A 132 16.59 28.57 -6.46
N GLU A 133 16.63 29.51 -5.50
CA GLU A 133 17.54 29.44 -4.36
C GLU A 133 17.32 28.13 -3.55
N PHE A 134 16.07 27.79 -3.27
CA PHE A 134 15.69 26.58 -2.58
C PHE A 134 16.10 25.34 -3.36
N ARG A 135 15.73 25.25 -4.64
CA ARG A 135 16.10 24.15 -5.55
C ARG A 135 17.61 23.90 -5.54
N ASP A 136 18.40 24.96 -5.74
CA ASP A 136 19.85 24.83 -5.88
C ASP A 136 20.50 24.31 -4.59
N LYS A 137 20.08 24.82 -3.43
CA LYS A 137 20.57 24.37 -2.11
C LYS A 137 20.17 22.94 -1.79
N VAL A 138 18.92 22.56 -2.08
CA VAL A 138 18.44 21.19 -1.86
C VAL A 138 19.14 20.23 -2.83
N THR A 139 19.30 20.60 -4.10
CA THR A 139 20.02 19.80 -5.10
C THR A 139 21.47 19.56 -4.66
N GLU A 140 22.16 20.58 -4.15
CA GLU A 140 23.50 20.44 -3.60
C GLU A 140 23.53 19.45 -2.41
N ALA A 141 22.56 19.58 -1.48
CA ALA A 141 22.50 18.78 -0.27
C ALA A 141 22.25 17.27 -0.54
N ILE A 142 21.54 16.93 -1.61
CA ILE A 142 21.21 15.54 -1.96
C ILE A 142 22.10 14.93 -3.07
N SER A 143 23.05 15.70 -3.62
CA SER A 143 23.84 15.35 -4.81
C SER A 143 24.61 14.03 -4.73
N ASP A 144 24.90 13.55 -3.54
CA ASP A 144 25.63 12.29 -3.24
C ASP A 144 24.70 11.16 -2.73
N SER A 145 23.41 11.24 -3.01
CA SER A 145 22.41 10.29 -2.50
C SER A 145 21.28 10.04 -3.51
N ASP A 146 20.47 9.03 -3.24
CA ASP A 146 19.27 8.69 -4.01
C ASP A 146 18.00 9.38 -3.46
N VAL A 147 18.16 10.37 -2.58
CA VAL A 147 17.04 11.13 -2.02
C VAL A 147 16.43 12.01 -3.11
N MET A 148 15.11 12.03 -3.20
CA MET A 148 14.35 12.87 -4.12
C MET A 148 13.30 13.69 -3.36
N VAL A 149 13.05 14.92 -3.79
CA VAL A 149 11.96 15.75 -3.30
C VAL A 149 10.83 15.74 -4.31
N CYS A 150 9.66 15.25 -3.92
CA CYS A 150 8.47 15.22 -4.78
C CYS A 150 7.52 16.36 -4.39
N VAL A 151 7.08 17.10 -5.39
CA VAL A 151 6.12 18.21 -5.24
C VAL A 151 4.72 17.68 -5.48
N GLU A 152 3.84 17.90 -4.53
CA GLU A 152 2.47 17.40 -4.52
C GLU A 152 1.45 18.45 -4.94
N ASN A 153 0.38 18.02 -5.64
CA ASN A 153 -0.82 18.82 -5.83
C ASN A 153 -1.67 18.81 -4.57
N THR A 154 -2.03 19.98 -4.08
CA THR A 154 -2.73 20.16 -2.80
C THR A 154 -4.21 20.47 -2.99
N ASP A 155 -5.01 20.20 -1.94
CA ASP A 155 -6.42 20.58 -1.87
C ASP A 155 -6.64 22.11 -1.80
N GLY A 156 -7.91 22.53 -1.76
CA GLY A 156 -8.30 23.93 -1.57
C GLY A 156 -8.34 24.74 -2.86
N GLY A 157 -8.44 24.07 -4.02
CA GLY A 157 -8.71 24.64 -5.34
C GLY A 157 -7.45 25.08 -6.09
N ASP A 158 -7.26 24.49 -7.25
CA ASP A 158 -6.38 24.96 -8.32
C ASP A 158 -4.88 25.01 -8.01
N CYS A 159 -4.24 23.91 -7.54
CA CYS A 159 -2.81 23.90 -7.25
C CYS A 159 -2.00 24.26 -8.52
N PHE A 160 -1.89 23.36 -9.49
CA PHE A 160 -1.13 23.60 -10.72
C PHE A 160 -1.94 24.33 -11.80
N ALA A 161 -3.23 24.53 -11.61
CA ALA A 161 -4.01 25.44 -12.42
C ALA A 161 -3.71 26.93 -12.11
N LEU A 162 -3.05 27.23 -10.97
CA LEU A 162 -2.51 28.57 -10.70
C LEU A 162 -1.18 28.75 -11.42
N PRO A 163 -1.07 29.69 -12.38
CA PRO A 163 0.13 29.80 -13.24
C PRO A 163 1.43 29.99 -12.48
N PHE A 164 1.41 30.71 -11.35
CA PHE A 164 2.61 30.97 -10.56
C PHE A 164 3.07 29.70 -9.80
N LEU A 165 2.15 28.81 -9.35
CA LEU A 165 2.50 27.53 -8.74
C LEU A 165 3.01 26.53 -9.78
N ALA A 166 2.37 26.48 -10.95
CA ALA A 166 2.86 25.70 -12.08
C ALA A 166 4.29 26.12 -12.48
N ALA A 167 4.55 27.43 -12.57
CA ALA A 167 5.88 27.95 -12.86
C ALA A 167 6.90 27.64 -11.74
N ALA A 168 6.47 27.63 -10.48
CA ALA A 168 7.32 27.24 -9.36
C ALA A 168 7.67 25.74 -9.41
N ALA A 169 6.69 24.87 -9.68
CA ALA A 169 6.92 23.45 -9.88
C ALA A 169 7.89 23.20 -11.05
N ASP A 170 7.67 23.86 -12.20
CA ASP A 170 8.60 23.80 -13.35
C ASP A 170 10.02 24.25 -12.97
N THR A 171 10.14 25.33 -12.19
CA THR A 171 11.44 25.81 -11.69
C THR A 171 12.15 24.75 -10.83
N LEU A 172 11.43 24.03 -9.97
CA LEU A 172 12.01 22.95 -9.17
C LEU A 172 12.40 21.75 -10.04
N LEU A 173 11.55 21.38 -11.01
CA LEU A 173 11.77 20.27 -11.93
C LEU A 173 12.93 20.48 -12.92
N GLU A 174 13.51 21.68 -13.03
CA GLU A 174 14.76 21.89 -13.77
C GLU A 174 15.93 21.09 -13.15
N SER A 175 15.83 20.70 -11.87
CA SER A 175 16.77 19.80 -11.23
C SER A 175 16.25 18.35 -11.22
N PRO A 176 17.11 17.34 -11.50
CA PRO A 176 16.73 15.94 -11.38
C PRO A 176 16.46 15.51 -9.92
N ALA A 177 16.86 16.30 -8.94
CA ALA A 177 16.61 16.09 -7.51
C ALA A 177 15.14 16.25 -7.13
N PHE A 178 14.32 16.85 -8.01
CA PHE A 178 12.90 17.07 -7.78
C PHE A 178 12.05 16.19 -8.70
N GLY A 179 10.95 15.68 -8.18
CA GLY A 179 9.91 14.95 -8.88
C GLY A 179 8.52 15.46 -8.54
N LEU A 180 7.52 14.69 -8.91
CA LEU A 180 6.11 14.98 -8.65
C LEU A 180 5.47 13.88 -7.83
N THR A 181 4.55 14.28 -6.98
CA THR A 181 3.55 13.43 -6.34
C THR A 181 2.19 13.77 -6.92
N LEU A 182 1.43 12.76 -7.29
CA LEU A 182 0.01 12.93 -7.61
C LEU A 182 -0.82 12.51 -6.41
N ASP A 183 -1.47 13.46 -5.74
CA ASP A 183 -2.58 13.16 -4.85
C ASP A 183 -3.88 13.13 -5.66
N VAL A 184 -4.46 11.92 -5.70
CA VAL A 184 -5.62 11.61 -6.55
C VAL A 184 -6.91 12.23 -6.01
N GLY A 185 -7.06 12.28 -4.68
CA GLY A 185 -8.24 12.87 -4.05
C GLY A 185 -8.21 14.39 -4.04
N HIS A 186 -7.04 15.00 -3.89
CA HIS A 186 -6.90 16.46 -4.05
C HIS A 186 -7.20 16.89 -5.48
N ASP A 187 -6.71 16.14 -6.48
CA ASP A 187 -7.04 16.39 -7.89
C ASP A 187 -8.54 16.23 -8.16
N TYR A 188 -9.18 15.21 -7.57
CA TYR A 188 -10.63 15.04 -7.64
C TYR A 188 -11.39 16.26 -7.09
N LEU A 189 -11.01 16.80 -5.92
CA LEU A 189 -11.59 18.02 -5.36
C LEU A 189 -11.38 19.24 -6.27
N ASN A 190 -10.24 19.30 -6.95
CA ASN A 190 -9.88 20.32 -7.92
C ASN A 190 -10.46 20.05 -9.32
N ARG A 191 -11.45 19.16 -9.45
CA ARG A 191 -12.13 18.80 -10.70
C ARG A 191 -11.17 18.24 -11.76
N ASN A 192 -10.17 17.49 -11.33
CA ASN A 192 -9.17 16.81 -12.15
C ASN A 192 -8.34 17.75 -13.05
N VAL A 193 -8.08 18.98 -12.60
CA VAL A 193 -7.31 19.95 -13.40
C VAL A 193 -5.80 19.83 -13.19
N ASP A 194 -5.35 19.40 -12.02
CA ASP A 194 -3.93 19.29 -11.70
C ASP A 194 -3.26 18.11 -12.42
N GLN A 195 -3.99 17.01 -12.67
CA GLN A 195 -3.46 15.87 -13.40
C GLN A 195 -2.97 16.23 -14.81
N ALA A 196 -3.54 17.24 -15.47
CA ALA A 196 -3.08 17.66 -16.78
C ALA A 196 -1.63 18.18 -16.75
N PHE A 197 -1.27 18.94 -15.71
CA PHE A 197 0.10 19.40 -15.48
C PHE A 197 1.04 18.23 -15.21
N ILE A 198 0.63 17.31 -14.33
CA ILE A 198 1.43 16.15 -13.90
C ILE A 198 1.61 15.16 -15.06
N LEU A 199 0.55 14.83 -15.79
CA LEU A 199 0.61 13.88 -16.91
C LEU A 199 1.45 14.42 -18.09
N ALA A 200 1.52 15.74 -18.29
CA ALA A 200 2.44 16.34 -19.26
C ALA A 200 3.92 16.18 -18.84
N ARG A 201 4.20 15.80 -17.60
CA ARG A 201 5.54 15.60 -16.99
C ARG A 201 5.63 14.23 -16.33
N ARG A 202 4.90 13.22 -16.85
CA ARG A 202 4.73 11.90 -16.24
C ARG A 202 6.06 11.20 -15.92
N GLU A 203 7.12 11.47 -16.66
CA GLU A 203 8.46 10.94 -16.41
C GLU A 203 9.10 11.46 -15.11
N ARG A 204 8.50 12.49 -14.51
CA ARG A 204 8.88 13.05 -13.22
C ARG A 204 7.95 12.62 -12.09
N LEU A 205 6.93 11.81 -12.37
CA LEU A 205 6.00 11.26 -11.38
C LEU A 205 6.64 10.04 -10.70
N HIS A 206 6.94 10.14 -9.41
CA HIS A 206 7.64 9.11 -8.64
C HIS A 206 6.89 8.66 -7.40
N HIS A 207 5.89 9.42 -6.98
CA HIS A 207 5.08 9.15 -5.80
C HIS A 207 3.61 9.42 -6.08
N MET A 208 2.72 8.73 -5.37
CA MET A 208 1.28 8.90 -5.52
C MET A 208 0.62 8.72 -4.17
N HIS A 209 -0.28 9.65 -3.82
CA HIS A 209 -1.20 9.51 -2.71
C HIS A 209 -2.53 9.03 -3.27
N LEU A 210 -2.95 7.85 -2.86
CA LEU A 210 -4.17 7.22 -3.33
C LEU A 210 -5.13 7.01 -2.17
N HIS A 211 -6.27 7.63 -2.28
CA HIS A 211 -7.43 7.44 -1.41
C HIS A 211 -8.70 7.65 -2.23
N ASP A 212 -9.84 7.23 -1.72
CA ASP A 212 -11.09 7.46 -2.41
C ASP A 212 -11.71 8.81 -2.02
N ALA A 213 -12.62 9.30 -2.83
CA ALA A 213 -13.34 10.53 -2.59
C ALA A 213 -14.78 10.46 -3.10
N LEU A 214 -15.68 11.17 -2.40
CA LEU A 214 -17.07 11.30 -2.79
C LEU A 214 -17.59 12.71 -2.44
N GLY A 215 -17.94 13.49 -3.45
CA GLY A 215 -18.39 14.86 -3.29
C GLY A 215 -17.31 15.79 -2.71
N LYS A 216 -17.41 16.15 -1.43
CA LYS A 216 -16.41 16.97 -0.71
C LYS A 216 -15.56 16.16 0.28
N ASN A 217 -15.87 14.88 0.43
CA ASN A 217 -15.17 14.01 1.36
C ASN A 217 -14.01 13.34 0.63
N VAL A 218 -12.83 13.46 1.20
CA VAL A 218 -11.59 12.85 0.73
C VAL A 218 -10.99 11.96 1.82
N HIS A 219 -9.89 11.29 1.51
CA HIS A 219 -9.22 10.33 2.38
C HIS A 219 -10.15 9.17 2.81
N LEU A 220 -11.14 8.84 1.98
CA LEU A 220 -12.01 7.69 2.17
C LEU A 220 -11.23 6.40 1.89
N ALA A 221 -11.68 5.30 2.49
CA ALA A 221 -11.18 3.99 2.13
C ALA A 221 -11.43 3.69 0.66
N LEU A 222 -10.51 2.95 0.02
CA LEU A 222 -10.69 2.52 -1.36
C LEU A 222 -11.96 1.66 -1.48
N GLY A 223 -12.86 2.04 -2.36
CA GLY A 223 -14.16 1.44 -2.56
C GLY A 223 -15.33 2.21 -1.93
N ASP A 224 -15.07 3.28 -1.13
CA ASP A 224 -16.11 4.11 -0.52
C ASP A 224 -16.42 5.38 -1.31
N GLY A 225 -15.73 5.62 -2.41
CA GLY A 225 -15.91 6.79 -3.26
C GLY A 225 -16.05 6.40 -4.73
N GLU A 226 -15.89 7.40 -5.59
CA GLU A 226 -16.14 7.30 -7.02
C GLU A 226 -14.88 7.50 -7.90
N ILE A 227 -13.69 7.56 -7.28
CA ILE A 227 -12.42 7.69 -8.03
C ILE A 227 -12.16 6.42 -8.84
N ASP A 228 -11.71 6.55 -10.07
CA ASP A 228 -11.21 5.45 -10.90
C ASP A 228 -9.80 5.02 -10.44
N LYS A 229 -9.78 4.26 -9.37
CA LYS A 229 -8.55 3.79 -8.71
C LYS A 229 -7.68 2.93 -9.62
N GLU A 230 -8.28 2.12 -10.45
CA GLU A 230 -7.56 1.18 -11.34
C GLU A 230 -6.74 1.94 -12.38
N ARG A 231 -7.29 3.02 -12.94
CA ARG A 231 -6.58 3.90 -13.84
C ARG A 231 -5.31 4.48 -13.20
N PHE A 232 -5.42 4.93 -11.94
CA PHE A 232 -4.28 5.52 -11.24
C PHE A 232 -3.25 4.47 -10.81
N LEU A 233 -3.68 3.28 -10.43
CA LEU A 233 -2.77 2.17 -10.14
C LEU A 233 -2.02 1.68 -11.38
N ASN A 234 -2.68 1.63 -12.53
CA ASN A 234 -2.02 1.33 -13.80
C ASN A 234 -0.97 2.40 -14.14
N LEU A 235 -1.33 3.69 -13.99
CA LEU A 235 -0.38 4.81 -14.16
C LEU A 235 0.82 4.69 -13.21
N ALA A 236 0.57 4.38 -11.93
CA ALA A 236 1.64 4.18 -10.94
C ALA A 236 2.56 3.02 -11.33
N GLY A 237 2.01 1.92 -11.84
CA GLY A 237 2.78 0.78 -12.34
C GLY A 237 3.63 1.13 -13.56
N GLU A 238 3.08 1.86 -14.53
CA GLU A 238 3.79 2.32 -15.74
C GLU A 238 4.96 3.26 -15.41
N GLN A 239 4.81 4.11 -14.41
CA GLN A 239 5.83 5.09 -14.01
C GLN A 239 6.77 4.58 -12.89
N GLY A 240 6.51 3.40 -12.31
CA GLY A 240 7.27 2.88 -11.18
C GLY A 240 7.09 3.68 -9.90
N CYS A 241 5.91 4.29 -9.71
CA CYS A 241 5.59 5.09 -8.51
C CYS A 241 5.46 4.22 -7.27
N ARG A 242 5.79 4.80 -6.13
CA ARG A 242 5.33 4.36 -4.81
C ARG A 242 3.90 4.87 -4.60
N VAL A 243 3.04 4.04 -4.04
CA VAL A 243 1.63 4.41 -3.77
C VAL A 243 1.38 4.41 -2.28
N LEU A 244 1.11 5.58 -1.71
CA LEU A 244 0.67 5.76 -0.34
C LEU A 244 -0.85 5.61 -0.28
N LEU A 245 -1.35 4.71 0.57
CA LEU A 245 -2.78 4.59 0.86
C LEU A 245 -3.14 5.66 1.91
N GLU A 246 -3.42 6.88 1.46
CA GLU A 246 -3.55 8.03 2.34
C GLU A 246 -4.93 8.15 2.99
N THR A 247 -5.19 7.26 3.93
CA THR A 247 -6.38 7.32 4.79
C THR A 247 -6.04 7.90 6.16
N LYS A 248 -7.04 8.37 6.90
CA LYS A 248 -6.80 9.06 8.19
C LYS A 248 -7.09 8.17 9.41
N THR A 249 -7.58 6.94 9.21
CA THR A 249 -7.89 5.97 10.27
C THR A 249 -7.36 4.59 9.97
N VAL A 250 -7.13 3.80 11.02
CA VAL A 250 -6.71 2.39 10.90
C VAL A 250 -7.75 1.57 10.16
N GLU A 251 -9.03 1.79 10.44
CA GLU A 251 -10.14 1.07 9.78
C GLU A 251 -10.14 1.32 8.27
N ALA A 252 -10.08 2.58 7.84
CA ALA A 252 -10.06 2.94 6.42
C ALA A 252 -8.79 2.40 5.72
N LEU A 253 -7.64 2.39 6.42
CA LEU A 253 -6.41 1.82 5.91
C LEU A 253 -6.52 0.31 5.70
N GLN A 254 -7.07 -0.42 6.67
CA GLN A 254 -7.29 -1.87 6.57
C GLN A 254 -8.20 -2.20 5.38
N LYS A 255 -9.32 -1.47 5.24
CA LYS A 255 -10.24 -1.62 4.11
C LYS A 255 -9.55 -1.35 2.77
N SER A 256 -8.77 -0.29 2.69
CA SER A 256 -8.00 0.06 1.49
C SER A 256 -6.97 -1.02 1.13
N THR A 257 -6.31 -1.60 2.13
CA THR A 257 -5.35 -2.69 1.93
C THR A 257 -6.03 -3.95 1.39
N VAL A 258 -7.21 -4.30 1.91
CA VAL A 258 -8.02 -5.41 1.37
C VAL A 258 -8.37 -5.16 -0.10
N TRP A 259 -8.80 -3.94 -0.44
CA TRP A 259 -9.12 -3.56 -1.80
C TRP A 259 -7.91 -3.69 -2.74
N VAL A 260 -6.73 -3.18 -2.33
CA VAL A 260 -5.48 -3.28 -3.10
C VAL A 260 -5.08 -4.74 -3.30
N ASN A 261 -5.13 -5.55 -2.26
CA ASN A 261 -4.80 -6.98 -2.35
C ASN A 261 -5.73 -7.69 -3.35
N HIS A 262 -7.00 -7.36 -3.34
CA HIS A 262 -7.95 -7.87 -4.33
C HIS A 262 -7.58 -7.42 -5.76
N TRP A 263 -7.22 -6.14 -5.94
CA TRP A 263 -6.78 -5.62 -7.25
C TRP A 263 -5.50 -6.28 -7.75
N LEU A 264 -4.49 -6.46 -6.90
CA LEU A 264 -3.22 -7.12 -7.24
C LEU A 264 -3.43 -8.58 -7.69
N ASN A 265 -4.38 -9.26 -7.06
CA ASN A 265 -4.69 -10.66 -7.38
C ASN A 265 -5.55 -10.82 -8.64
N ARG A 266 -6.11 -9.74 -9.23
CA ARG A 266 -6.86 -9.79 -10.49
C ARG A 266 -6.04 -10.28 -11.68
N GLY A 267 -4.72 -10.09 -11.65
CA GLY A 267 -3.81 -10.46 -12.74
C GLY A 267 -3.33 -11.90 -12.72
N CYS A 268 -3.49 -12.61 -11.60
CA CYS A 268 -2.92 -13.96 -11.46
C CYS A 268 -3.77 -15.08 -12.08
N ASN A 269 -5.07 -14.87 -12.32
CA ASN A 269 -5.92 -15.82 -13.07
C ASN A 269 -7.19 -15.11 -13.56
N SER A 270 -7.08 -14.27 -14.58
CA SER A 270 -8.22 -13.51 -15.14
C SER A 270 -9.34 -14.37 -15.76
N ASP A 271 -9.10 -15.67 -15.89
CA ASP A 271 -10.06 -16.60 -16.51
C ASP A 271 -10.78 -17.51 -15.50
N GLU A 272 -10.51 -17.37 -14.20
CA GLU A 272 -11.24 -18.13 -13.19
C GLU A 272 -12.69 -17.69 -13.10
N ILE A 273 -13.57 -18.65 -13.25
CA ILE A 273 -15.01 -18.50 -13.10
C ILE A 273 -15.46 -19.34 -11.90
N TRP A 274 -16.26 -18.76 -11.02
CA TRP A 274 -16.75 -19.38 -9.82
C TRP A 274 -18.26 -19.54 -9.83
N ASP A 275 -18.79 -20.56 -9.14
CA ASP A 275 -20.20 -20.63 -8.79
C ASP A 275 -20.53 -19.60 -7.73
N VAL A 276 -21.68 -18.93 -7.87
CA VAL A 276 -22.23 -18.04 -6.85
C VAL A 276 -23.18 -18.82 -5.94
N TYR A 277 -23.00 -18.64 -4.63
CA TYR A 277 -23.82 -19.23 -3.58
C TYR A 277 -24.64 -18.14 -2.88
N ASP A 278 -25.81 -18.53 -2.37
CA ASP A 278 -26.64 -17.70 -1.52
C ASP A 278 -26.28 -17.80 -0.02
N ALA A 279 -27.01 -17.07 0.82
CA ALA A 279 -26.82 -17.09 2.29
C ALA A 279 -27.14 -18.46 2.94
N GLN A 280 -27.79 -19.36 2.25
CA GLN A 280 -28.04 -20.76 2.66
C GLN A 280 -27.02 -21.74 2.09
N TRP A 281 -25.95 -21.21 1.48
CA TRP A 281 -24.83 -21.93 0.86
C TRP A 281 -25.27 -22.85 -0.29
N GLN A 282 -26.33 -22.45 -1.01
CA GLN A 282 -26.79 -23.14 -2.19
C GLN A 282 -26.31 -22.45 -3.43
N LYS A 283 -25.91 -23.22 -4.47
CA LYS A 283 -25.54 -22.66 -5.78
C LYS A 283 -26.74 -21.96 -6.38
N THR A 284 -26.59 -20.68 -6.74
CA THR A 284 -27.65 -19.86 -7.36
C THR A 284 -27.83 -20.16 -8.85
N GLY A 285 -26.88 -20.87 -9.47
CA GLY A 285 -26.79 -21.07 -10.91
C GLY A 285 -26.14 -19.88 -11.65
N ARG A 286 -25.84 -18.80 -10.95
CA ARG A 286 -25.06 -17.67 -11.50
C ARG A 286 -23.57 -17.99 -11.44
N LEU A 287 -22.87 -17.58 -12.47
CA LEU A 287 -21.40 -17.61 -12.53
C LEU A 287 -20.83 -16.24 -12.27
N HIS A 288 -19.68 -16.19 -11.66
CA HIS A 288 -18.95 -14.99 -11.30
C HIS A 288 -17.51 -15.08 -11.78
N ARG A 289 -17.01 -14.04 -12.41
CA ARG A 289 -15.60 -13.97 -12.83
C ARG A 289 -14.76 -13.40 -11.68
N ARG A 290 -13.62 -14.01 -11.40
CA ARG A 290 -12.66 -13.50 -10.43
C ARG A 290 -12.30 -12.04 -10.73
N GLY A 291 -12.40 -11.19 -9.69
CA GLY A 291 -12.11 -9.76 -9.80
C GLY A 291 -13.32 -8.87 -10.03
N GLU A 292 -14.49 -9.39 -10.33
CA GLU A 292 -15.75 -8.64 -10.33
C GLU A 292 -16.30 -8.55 -8.89
N PRO A 293 -17.10 -7.52 -8.52
CA PRO A 293 -17.74 -7.48 -7.21
C PRO A 293 -18.87 -8.49 -7.09
N LEU A 294 -18.95 -9.19 -5.96
CA LEU A 294 -20.12 -9.97 -5.58
C LEU A 294 -21.19 -9.05 -4.98
N GLY A 295 -22.45 -9.39 -5.19
CA GLY A 295 -23.57 -8.66 -4.58
C GLY A 295 -23.76 -8.98 -3.10
N ASP A 296 -24.55 -8.16 -2.41
CA ASP A 296 -24.90 -8.41 -1.01
C ASP A 296 -25.59 -9.77 -0.85
N GLY A 297 -25.10 -10.57 0.09
CA GLY A 297 -25.62 -11.91 0.33
C GLY A 297 -25.19 -12.97 -0.70
N GLU A 298 -24.25 -12.64 -1.59
CA GLU A 298 -23.64 -13.57 -2.52
C GLU A 298 -22.25 -13.99 -2.06
N PHE A 299 -21.94 -15.24 -2.29
CA PHE A 299 -20.70 -15.86 -1.82
C PHE A 299 -20.08 -16.72 -2.93
N HIS A 300 -18.76 -16.90 -2.89
CA HIS A 300 -18.05 -17.96 -3.61
C HIS A 300 -17.45 -18.96 -2.64
N LEU A 301 -17.05 -20.14 -3.12
CA LEU A 301 -16.49 -21.20 -2.29
C LEU A 301 -14.96 -21.13 -2.29
N VAL A 302 -14.38 -21.07 -1.10
CA VAL A 302 -12.93 -21.10 -0.82
C VAL A 302 -12.62 -22.33 0.02
N MET A 303 -11.44 -22.88 -0.09
CA MET A 303 -10.98 -23.96 0.79
C MET A 303 -9.58 -23.67 1.33
N HIS A 304 -9.32 -24.15 2.55
CA HIS A 304 -8.00 -24.28 3.16
C HIS A 304 -7.67 -25.75 3.37
N CYS A 305 -6.48 -26.16 2.97
CA CYS A 305 -5.98 -27.52 3.11
C CYS A 305 -4.85 -27.59 4.13
N TRP A 306 -5.09 -28.32 5.21
CA TRP A 306 -4.08 -28.68 6.20
C TRP A 306 -3.62 -30.09 5.92
N MET A 307 -2.33 -30.30 5.66
CA MET A 307 -1.73 -31.60 5.40
C MET A 307 -0.85 -31.96 6.59
N ARG A 308 -1.25 -32.99 7.34
CA ARG A 308 -0.57 -33.49 8.55
C ARG A 308 0.11 -34.80 8.27
N ASN A 309 1.43 -34.89 8.56
CA ASN A 309 2.16 -36.15 8.45
C ASN A 309 1.98 -37.05 9.69
N SER A 310 2.51 -38.26 9.61
CA SER A 310 2.45 -39.27 10.72
C SER A 310 3.21 -38.81 11.99
N ARG A 311 4.04 -37.77 11.91
CA ARG A 311 4.73 -37.17 13.06
C ARG A 311 3.92 -36.06 13.73
N GLY A 312 2.75 -35.71 13.19
CA GLY A 312 1.91 -34.64 13.68
C GLY A 312 2.36 -33.24 13.22
N GLU A 313 3.25 -33.16 12.21
CA GLU A 313 3.71 -31.91 11.64
C GLU A 313 2.85 -31.54 10.43
N TYR A 314 2.66 -30.24 10.21
CA TYR A 314 1.88 -29.68 9.11
C TYR A 314 2.77 -29.21 7.97
N LEU A 315 2.41 -29.55 6.74
CA LEU A 315 3.07 -29.01 5.55
C LEU A 315 2.61 -27.58 5.32
N LEU A 316 3.58 -26.67 5.25
CA LEU A 316 3.37 -25.25 4.94
C LEU A 316 4.06 -24.91 3.64
N THR A 317 3.46 -24.00 2.88
CA THR A 317 4.07 -23.34 1.72
C THR A 317 4.43 -21.91 2.06
N ARG A 318 5.41 -21.33 1.38
CA ARG A 318 5.83 -19.94 1.55
C ARG A 318 5.43 -19.14 0.32
N ARG A 319 4.66 -18.10 0.52
CA ARG A 319 4.21 -17.21 -0.56
C ARG A 319 5.39 -16.50 -1.22
N CYS A 320 5.36 -16.39 -2.55
CA CYS A 320 6.34 -15.58 -3.27
C CYS A 320 6.31 -14.12 -2.79
N PRO A 321 7.45 -13.42 -2.75
CA PRO A 321 7.54 -12.04 -2.25
C PRO A 321 6.58 -11.06 -2.95
N GLU A 322 6.20 -11.37 -4.18
CA GLU A 322 5.35 -10.56 -5.05
C GLU A 322 3.85 -10.66 -4.72
N LYS A 323 3.46 -11.65 -3.93
CA LYS A 323 2.06 -11.90 -3.57
C LYS A 323 1.63 -11.09 -2.34
N SER A 324 0.32 -10.93 -2.15
CA SER A 324 -0.23 -10.48 -0.87
C SER A 324 0.31 -11.37 0.26
N TYR A 325 0.70 -10.78 1.38
CA TYR A 325 1.41 -11.48 2.46
C TYR A 325 2.72 -12.14 2.01
N GLY A 326 3.41 -11.58 1.01
CA GLY A 326 4.64 -12.14 0.43
C GLY A 326 5.71 -12.48 1.45
N GLY A 327 6.30 -13.67 1.30
CA GLY A 327 7.32 -14.20 2.21
C GLY A 327 6.79 -14.84 3.48
N ARG A 328 5.47 -14.79 3.76
CA ARG A 328 4.85 -15.50 4.89
C ARG A 328 4.57 -16.95 4.55
N TRP A 329 4.47 -17.76 5.58
CA TRP A 329 4.05 -19.15 5.52
C TRP A 329 2.53 -19.26 5.58
N GLU A 330 1.97 -20.27 4.94
CA GLU A 330 0.54 -20.53 4.91
C GLU A 330 0.25 -22.03 4.76
N SER A 331 -1.00 -22.41 5.03
CA SER A 331 -1.57 -23.66 4.52
C SER A 331 -1.99 -23.46 3.07
N THR A 332 -1.89 -24.49 2.22
CA THR A 332 -2.40 -24.43 0.84
C THR A 332 -3.89 -24.12 0.81
N GLY A 333 -4.32 -23.24 -0.11
CA GLY A 333 -5.73 -22.90 -0.21
C GLY A 333 -6.05 -22.14 -1.51
N GLY A 334 -7.32 -22.10 -1.86
CA GLY A 334 -7.76 -21.41 -3.06
C GLY A 334 -9.26 -21.34 -3.21
N SER A 335 -9.74 -20.96 -4.41
CA SER A 335 -11.16 -20.86 -4.76
C SER A 335 -11.62 -22.02 -5.64
N ALA A 336 -12.81 -22.54 -5.36
CA ALA A 336 -13.42 -23.54 -6.22
C ALA A 336 -13.84 -22.93 -7.56
N LEU A 337 -13.43 -23.56 -8.65
CA LEU A 337 -13.88 -23.17 -10.00
C LEU A 337 -15.35 -23.55 -10.21
N ALA A 338 -15.99 -22.94 -11.19
CA ALA A 338 -17.37 -23.22 -11.55
C ALA A 338 -17.55 -24.71 -11.87
N GLY A 339 -18.52 -25.34 -11.22
CA GLY A 339 -18.80 -26.77 -11.34
C GLY A 339 -18.06 -27.67 -10.36
N GLU A 340 -16.99 -27.18 -9.73
CA GLU A 340 -16.28 -27.96 -8.70
C GLU A 340 -17.08 -28.03 -7.39
N ASP A 341 -16.88 -29.10 -6.66
CA ASP A 341 -17.18 -29.16 -5.23
C ASP A 341 -15.90 -28.88 -4.44
N SER A 342 -16.05 -28.71 -3.13
CA SER A 342 -14.94 -28.36 -2.23
C SER A 342 -13.81 -29.38 -2.22
N LEU A 343 -14.14 -30.69 -2.31
CA LEU A 343 -13.12 -31.75 -2.33
C LEU A 343 -12.34 -31.73 -3.64
N THR A 344 -13.02 -31.60 -4.78
CA THR A 344 -12.40 -31.49 -6.11
C THR A 344 -11.44 -30.30 -6.14
N ALA A 345 -11.91 -29.15 -5.67
CA ALA A 345 -11.14 -27.91 -5.68
C ALA A 345 -9.89 -28.02 -4.78
N VAL A 346 -9.99 -28.55 -3.56
CA VAL A 346 -8.81 -28.68 -2.68
C VAL A 346 -7.75 -29.64 -3.24
N LEU A 347 -8.18 -30.72 -3.90
CA LEU A 347 -7.26 -31.67 -4.53
C LEU A 347 -6.52 -31.03 -5.72
N ARG A 348 -7.21 -30.20 -6.51
CA ARG A 348 -6.62 -29.45 -7.62
C ARG A 348 -5.61 -28.42 -7.11
N GLU A 349 -5.99 -27.57 -6.16
CA GLU A 349 -5.11 -26.51 -5.61
C GLU A 349 -3.82 -27.08 -5.02
N VAL A 350 -3.92 -28.16 -4.21
CA VAL A 350 -2.72 -28.80 -3.65
C VAL A 350 -1.81 -29.32 -4.76
N ARG A 351 -2.39 -29.93 -5.80
CA ARG A 351 -1.61 -30.43 -6.94
C ARG A 351 -0.95 -29.29 -7.74
N GLU A 352 -1.65 -28.18 -7.95
CA GLU A 352 -1.14 -27.02 -8.68
C GLU A 352 -0.02 -26.31 -7.91
N GLU A 353 -0.23 -26.03 -6.61
CA GLU A 353 0.72 -25.26 -5.80
C GLU A 353 1.94 -26.07 -5.34
N THR A 354 1.79 -27.40 -5.14
CA THR A 354 2.83 -28.23 -4.52
C THR A 354 3.25 -29.44 -5.37
N GLY A 355 2.56 -29.74 -6.45
CA GLY A 355 2.77 -30.95 -7.26
C GLY A 355 2.30 -32.26 -6.57
N LEU A 356 1.86 -32.20 -5.31
CA LEU A 356 1.48 -33.39 -4.53
C LEU A 356 0.10 -33.92 -4.93
N THR A 357 -0.08 -35.20 -4.83
CA THR A 357 -1.38 -35.86 -5.04
C THR A 357 -1.93 -36.38 -3.73
N LEU A 358 -3.05 -35.80 -3.30
CA LEU A 358 -3.76 -36.23 -2.12
C LEU A 358 -4.67 -37.43 -2.42
N ASP A 359 -4.74 -38.36 -1.47
CA ASP A 359 -5.76 -39.46 -1.48
C ASP A 359 -7.09 -38.86 -0.97
N PRO A 360 -8.15 -38.79 -1.80
CA PRO A 360 -9.44 -38.27 -1.37
C PRO A 360 -10.04 -38.97 -0.15
N ALA A 361 -9.73 -40.24 0.03
CA ALA A 361 -10.23 -41.05 1.16
C ALA A 361 -9.62 -40.66 2.51
N LYS A 362 -8.49 -39.93 2.50
CA LYS A 362 -7.80 -39.42 3.69
C LYS A 362 -8.20 -38.00 4.07
N GLY A 363 -9.04 -37.35 3.26
CA GLY A 363 -9.52 -36.01 3.49
C GLY A 363 -10.72 -35.97 4.43
N LYS A 364 -10.71 -35.02 5.36
CA LYS A 364 -11.83 -34.74 6.26
C LYS A 364 -12.11 -33.26 6.24
N CYS A 365 -13.31 -32.83 5.82
CA CYS A 365 -13.77 -31.46 6.01
C CYS A 365 -14.08 -31.27 7.50
N LEU A 366 -13.28 -30.46 8.16
CA LEU A 366 -13.37 -30.19 9.59
C LEU A 366 -14.46 -29.17 9.91
N ARG A 367 -14.58 -28.17 9.07
CA ARG A 367 -15.46 -27.03 9.31
C ARG A 367 -15.86 -26.35 8.02
N ARG A 368 -17.07 -25.77 8.00
CA ARG A 368 -17.54 -24.82 7.01
C ARG A 368 -18.05 -23.58 7.72
N TYR A 369 -17.66 -22.40 7.23
CA TYR A 369 -18.14 -21.09 7.71
C TYR A 369 -18.23 -20.10 6.56
N SER A 370 -18.90 -18.96 6.77
CA SER A 370 -18.95 -17.88 5.79
C SER A 370 -18.45 -16.57 6.40
N ARG A 371 -17.85 -15.73 5.57
CA ARG A 371 -17.44 -14.37 5.89
C ARG A 371 -17.63 -13.51 4.67
N GLU A 372 -17.98 -12.24 4.88
CA GLU A 372 -18.18 -11.24 3.82
C GLU A 372 -18.81 -11.83 2.55
N HIS A 373 -18.00 -12.23 1.57
CA HIS A 373 -18.42 -12.74 0.27
C HIS A 373 -17.89 -14.16 -0.05
N TYR A 374 -17.43 -14.90 0.96
CA TYR A 374 -17.00 -16.28 0.71
C TYR A 374 -17.49 -17.29 1.76
N ILE A 375 -17.69 -18.52 1.32
CA ILE A 375 -17.87 -19.71 2.15
C ILE A 375 -16.52 -20.39 2.18
N CYS A 376 -16.05 -20.77 3.38
CA CYS A 376 -14.77 -21.44 3.53
C CYS A 376 -14.95 -22.86 4.07
N ASP A 377 -14.38 -23.83 3.35
CA ASP A 377 -14.22 -25.21 3.82
C ASP A 377 -12.78 -25.43 4.28
N VAL A 378 -12.63 -25.90 5.51
CA VAL A 378 -11.33 -26.26 6.09
C VAL A 378 -11.17 -27.76 6.03
N TRP A 379 -10.18 -28.22 5.27
CA TRP A 379 -9.86 -29.62 5.08
C TRP A 379 -8.60 -30.02 5.84
N LEU A 380 -8.61 -31.24 6.40
CA LEU A 380 -7.44 -31.93 6.95
C LEU A 380 -7.20 -33.21 6.16
N PHE A 381 -5.97 -33.37 5.67
CA PHE A 381 -5.49 -34.64 5.10
C PHE A 381 -4.36 -35.20 5.95
N GLU A 382 -4.47 -36.47 6.33
CA GLU A 382 -3.43 -37.19 7.06
C GLU A 382 -2.66 -38.06 6.07
N GLN A 383 -1.54 -37.51 5.56
CA GLN A 383 -0.73 -38.20 4.55
C GLN A 383 0.72 -37.75 4.65
N ASP A 384 1.65 -38.72 4.53
CA ASP A 384 3.07 -38.45 4.48
C ASP A 384 3.51 -38.08 3.05
N PHE A 385 4.39 -37.06 2.95
CA PHE A 385 5.07 -36.68 1.73
C PHE A 385 6.54 -36.43 2.03
N ASP A 386 7.40 -36.64 1.05
CA ASP A 386 8.78 -36.16 1.08
C ASP A 386 8.82 -34.72 0.59
N LEU A 387 9.56 -33.83 1.29
CA LEU A 387 9.78 -32.44 0.83
C LEU A 387 10.46 -32.40 -0.53
N GLY A 388 11.22 -33.44 -0.89
CA GLY A 388 11.86 -33.58 -2.20
C GLY A 388 10.89 -33.82 -3.36
N ASP A 389 9.67 -34.27 -3.08
CA ASP A 389 8.63 -34.51 -4.10
C ASP A 389 7.83 -33.23 -4.41
N ILE A 390 8.03 -32.15 -3.66
CA ILE A 390 7.30 -30.90 -3.82
C ILE A 390 7.81 -30.16 -5.04
N VAL A 391 6.92 -29.86 -5.94
CA VAL A 391 7.13 -28.97 -7.11
C VAL A 391 6.33 -27.71 -6.89
N LEU A 392 7.01 -26.65 -6.47
CA LEU A 392 6.38 -25.36 -6.18
C LEU A 392 5.91 -24.66 -7.46
N GLN A 393 4.72 -24.10 -7.44
CA GLN A 393 4.19 -23.33 -8.57
C GLN A 393 4.92 -22.00 -8.69
N GLU A 394 5.51 -21.75 -9.86
CA GLU A 394 6.23 -20.52 -10.16
C GLU A 394 5.31 -19.29 -10.01
N GLY A 395 5.79 -18.27 -9.31
CA GLY A 395 5.03 -17.03 -9.03
C GLY A 395 4.01 -17.14 -7.89
N GLU A 396 3.68 -18.34 -7.39
CA GLU A 396 2.75 -18.55 -6.27
C GLU A 396 3.52 -18.86 -4.98
N THR A 397 4.32 -19.91 -4.98
CA THR A 397 5.03 -20.44 -3.82
C THR A 397 6.53 -20.47 -4.05
N CYS A 398 7.33 -20.10 -3.03
CA CYS A 398 8.80 -20.05 -3.12
C CYS A 398 9.50 -20.90 -2.04
N GLY A 399 8.77 -21.70 -1.28
CA GLY A 399 9.32 -22.60 -0.27
C GLY A 399 8.27 -23.54 0.31
N ALA A 400 8.73 -24.65 0.88
CA ALA A 400 7.90 -25.56 1.62
C ALA A 400 8.64 -26.08 2.86
N MET A 401 7.94 -26.35 3.95
CA MET A 401 8.48 -26.97 5.15
C MET A 401 7.43 -27.73 5.93
N TYR A 402 7.86 -28.69 6.76
CA TYR A 402 7.04 -29.21 7.83
C TYR A 402 7.22 -28.36 9.10
N ALA A 403 6.13 -28.07 9.79
CA ALA A 403 6.11 -27.32 11.03
C ALA A 403 5.31 -28.08 12.09
N SER A 404 5.89 -28.23 13.30
CA SER A 404 5.14 -28.72 14.45
C SER A 404 4.10 -27.67 14.89
N PRO A 405 3.08 -28.06 15.71
CA PRO A 405 2.15 -27.09 16.30
C PRO A 405 2.83 -25.93 17.03
N GLU A 406 3.94 -26.21 17.75
CA GLU A 406 4.71 -25.20 18.45
C GLU A 406 5.36 -24.24 17.45
N LYS A 407 5.96 -24.77 16.37
CA LYS A 407 6.58 -23.97 15.31
C LYS A 407 5.57 -23.10 14.57
N LEU A 408 4.36 -23.58 14.37
CA LEU A 408 3.24 -22.81 13.80
C LEU A 408 2.90 -21.60 14.70
N ARG A 409 2.78 -21.81 16.03
CA ARG A 409 2.54 -20.71 16.97
C ARG A 409 3.68 -19.69 16.95
N GLU A 410 4.94 -20.13 16.92
CA GLU A 410 6.09 -19.24 16.78
C GLU A 410 6.01 -18.40 15.50
N LEU A 411 5.58 -18.99 14.37
CA LEU A 411 5.42 -18.25 13.11
C LEU A 411 4.30 -17.23 13.17
N VAL A 412 3.21 -17.52 13.86
CA VAL A 412 2.11 -16.56 14.08
C VAL A 412 2.56 -15.43 14.99
N ASP A 413 3.20 -15.76 16.11
CA ASP A 413 3.70 -14.75 17.06
C ASP A 413 4.76 -13.83 16.44
N ALA A 414 5.56 -14.38 15.52
CA ALA A 414 6.55 -13.64 14.75
C ALA A 414 5.97 -12.89 13.53
N ASP A 415 4.65 -12.90 13.32
CA ASP A 415 3.98 -12.35 12.14
C ASP A 415 4.52 -12.87 10.79
N CYS A 416 4.98 -14.12 10.81
CA CYS A 416 5.53 -14.84 9.66
C CYS A 416 4.54 -15.84 9.03
N PHE A 417 3.30 -15.88 9.51
CA PHE A 417 2.24 -16.72 8.99
C PHE A 417 1.08 -15.88 8.46
N VAL A 418 0.43 -16.31 7.39
CA VAL A 418 -0.78 -15.67 6.88
C VAL A 418 -1.88 -15.77 7.95
N PRO A 419 -2.56 -14.67 8.31
CA PRO A 419 -3.59 -14.72 9.35
C PRO A 419 -4.67 -15.78 9.07
N PHE A 420 -4.85 -16.69 10.02
CA PHE A 420 -5.87 -17.74 9.96
C PHE A 420 -6.50 -17.91 11.35
N GLU A 421 -7.71 -17.36 11.52
CA GLU A 421 -8.36 -17.28 12.83
C GLU A 421 -8.72 -18.64 13.46
N GLU A 422 -8.88 -19.66 12.64
CA GLU A 422 -9.27 -21.00 13.09
C GLU A 422 -8.06 -21.89 13.47
N LEU A 423 -6.85 -21.32 13.50
CA LEU A 423 -5.61 -22.09 13.67
C LEU A 423 -5.60 -22.94 14.95
N GLU A 424 -5.95 -22.35 16.10
CA GLU A 424 -5.94 -23.11 17.37
C GLU A 424 -6.89 -24.30 17.32
N GLY A 425 -8.06 -24.16 16.70
CA GLY A 425 -9.00 -25.29 16.51
C GLY A 425 -8.43 -26.41 15.63
N ILE A 426 -7.50 -26.10 14.71
CA ILE A 426 -6.79 -27.11 13.91
C ILE A 426 -5.67 -27.77 14.71
N LEU A 427 -4.94 -27.00 15.53
CA LEU A 427 -3.80 -27.50 16.30
C LEU A 427 -4.20 -28.37 17.52
N GLU A 428 -5.44 -28.26 18.00
CA GLU A 428 -6.00 -29.03 19.08
C GLU A 428 -6.57 -30.39 18.64
N MET A 429 -6.62 -30.65 17.32
CA MET A 429 -7.09 -31.94 16.74
C MET A 429 -5.94 -32.93 16.54
#